data_76881ca18c73b11f92ea2d6ca5d32bcd
#
_entry.id   76881ca18c73b11f92ea2d6ca5d32bcd
#
_cell.length_a   1.000
_cell.length_b   1.000
_cell.length_c   1.000
_cell.angle_alpha   90.00
_cell.angle_beta   90.00
_cell.angle_gamma   90.00
#
_symmetry.space_group_name_H-M   'P 1'
#
loop_
_entity.id
_entity.type
_entity.pdbx_description
1 polymer ?
#
loop_
_entity_poly.entity_id
_entity_poly.type
_entity_poly.pdbx_seq_one_letter_code
_entity_poly.pdbx_strand_id
1 'polypeptide(L)'
;MKDWFQDALFALAADFGWTLEAWAVFSNHYHLVGHSPPGEDAGSLRQMTRKLHSLATKELNRASGIPGRTRLWQNYRETHLTHQRSYLARLHYVHQNAVHHKLVAVGSDWKWCSAAAFKKAVSPAWVRTISSFAYGDIAEKDGDNE
;
A
#
# COMPACT_ATOMS: atom_id res chain seq x y z
N MET A 1 -0.98 -10.68 12.14
CA MET A 1 -1.70 -10.57 10.85
C MET A 1 -1.09 -9.53 9.90
N LYS A 2 -0.84 -8.29 10.33
CA LYS A 2 -0.20 -7.27 9.47
C LYS A 2 1.23 -7.66 9.02
N ASP A 3 2.03 -8.23 9.90
CA ASP A 3 3.36 -8.75 9.52
C ASP A 3 3.24 -9.80 8.42
N TRP A 4 2.38 -10.79 8.62
CA TRP A 4 2.12 -11.83 7.63
C TRP A 4 1.66 -11.25 6.28
N PHE A 5 0.73 -10.28 6.31
CA PHE A 5 0.22 -9.66 5.09
C PHE A 5 1.31 -8.90 4.33
N GLN A 6 2.14 -8.16 5.05
CA GLN A 6 3.25 -7.43 4.46
C GLN A 6 4.29 -8.39 3.83
N ASP A 7 4.63 -9.47 4.54
CA ASP A 7 5.54 -10.48 4.01
C ASP A 7 4.97 -11.17 2.76
N ALA A 8 3.69 -11.51 2.77
CA ALA A 8 2.99 -12.08 1.61
C ALA A 8 2.95 -11.10 0.43
N LEU A 9 2.71 -9.82 0.69
CA LEU A 9 2.74 -8.77 -0.34
C LEU A 9 4.13 -8.68 -0.99
N PHE A 10 5.19 -8.68 -0.20
CA PHE A 10 6.57 -8.62 -0.71
C PHE A 10 6.94 -9.85 -1.53
N ALA A 11 6.58 -11.04 -1.05
CA ALA A 11 6.83 -12.28 -1.77
C ALA A 11 6.09 -12.30 -3.12
N LEU A 12 4.82 -11.91 -3.14
CA LEU A 12 4.03 -11.86 -4.36
C LEU A 12 4.52 -10.78 -5.33
N ALA A 13 4.91 -9.61 -4.83
CA ALA A 13 5.50 -8.57 -5.68
C ALA A 13 6.76 -9.10 -6.38
N ALA A 14 7.64 -9.79 -5.65
CA ALA A 14 8.82 -10.42 -6.22
C ALA A 14 8.46 -11.49 -7.25
N ASP A 15 7.52 -12.38 -6.95
CA ASP A 15 7.07 -13.46 -7.85
C ASP A 15 6.49 -12.92 -9.17
N PHE A 16 5.74 -11.82 -9.09
CA PHE A 16 5.13 -11.16 -10.25
C PHE A 16 6.05 -10.13 -10.92
N GLY A 17 7.27 -9.90 -10.40
CA GLY A 17 8.23 -8.95 -10.92
C GLY A 17 7.88 -7.47 -10.68
N TRP A 18 6.95 -7.18 -9.76
CA TRP A 18 6.59 -5.82 -9.38
C TRP A 18 7.61 -5.21 -8.43
N THR A 19 7.96 -3.95 -8.67
CA THR A 19 8.77 -3.14 -7.75
C THR A 19 7.85 -2.31 -6.90
N LEU A 20 7.83 -2.56 -5.59
CA LEU A 20 7.06 -1.74 -4.64
C LEU A 20 7.85 -0.49 -4.27
N GLU A 21 7.23 0.68 -4.39
CA GLU A 21 7.83 1.98 -4.10
C GLU A 21 7.29 2.61 -2.82
N ALA A 22 6.03 2.38 -2.54
CA ALA A 22 5.42 2.75 -1.26
C ALA A 22 4.33 1.75 -0.90
N TRP A 23 4.17 1.49 0.39
CA TRP A 23 3.09 0.70 0.94
C TRP A 23 2.72 1.16 2.33
N ALA A 24 1.49 0.91 2.72
CA ALA A 24 0.99 1.02 4.09
C ALA A 24 -0.09 -0.04 4.32
N VAL A 25 0.05 -0.83 5.39
CA VAL A 25 -0.89 -1.91 5.74
C VAL A 25 -1.60 -1.59 7.04
N PHE A 26 -2.92 -1.65 7.02
CA PHE A 26 -3.81 -1.39 8.15
C PHE A 26 -4.61 -2.64 8.54
N SER A 27 -5.49 -2.51 9.51
CA SER A 27 -6.28 -3.67 9.98
C SER A 27 -7.38 -4.08 9.01
N ASN A 28 -7.88 -3.15 8.20
CA ASN A 28 -9.03 -3.32 7.31
C ASN A 28 -8.77 -2.90 5.85
N HIS A 29 -7.62 -2.30 5.56
CA HIS A 29 -7.24 -1.89 4.20
C HIS A 29 -5.72 -1.81 4.05
N TYR A 30 -5.26 -1.56 2.84
CA TYR A 30 -3.86 -1.28 2.54
C TYR A 30 -3.75 -0.40 1.31
N HIS A 31 -2.63 0.31 1.20
CA HIS A 31 -2.26 1.09 0.02
C HIS A 31 -0.92 0.61 -0.50
N LEU A 32 -0.73 0.68 -1.80
CA LEU A 32 0.56 0.45 -2.43
C LEU A 32 0.76 1.32 -3.67
N VAL A 33 2.00 1.68 -3.93
CA VAL A 33 2.47 2.27 -5.18
C VAL A 33 3.59 1.39 -5.69
N GLY A 34 3.58 1.07 -6.98
CA GLY A 34 4.60 0.22 -7.56
C GLY A 34 4.70 0.35 -9.08
N HIS A 35 5.75 -0.22 -9.62
CA HIS A 35 5.98 -0.37 -11.04
C HIS A 35 5.68 -1.79 -11.51
N SER A 36 5.06 -1.91 -12.67
CA SER A 36 4.96 -3.19 -13.39
C SER A 36 6.35 -3.70 -13.81
N PRO A 37 6.47 -5.01 -14.10
CA PRO A 37 7.70 -5.55 -14.66
C PRO A 37 8.14 -4.81 -15.91
N PRO A 38 9.46 -4.68 -16.18
CA PRO A 38 9.95 -4.02 -17.38
C PRO A 38 9.38 -4.64 -18.64
N GLY A 39 8.87 -3.80 -19.56
CA GLY A 39 8.29 -4.24 -20.84
C GLY A 39 6.88 -4.83 -20.74
N GLU A 40 6.28 -4.85 -19.57
CA GLU A 40 4.91 -5.32 -19.33
C GLU A 40 3.99 -4.17 -18.92
N ASP A 41 2.70 -4.33 -19.22
CA ASP A 41 1.69 -3.43 -18.69
C ASP A 41 1.30 -3.80 -17.24
N ALA A 42 0.36 -3.06 -16.67
CA ALA A 42 -0.12 -3.30 -15.32
C ALA A 42 -1.09 -4.50 -15.19
N GLY A 43 -1.26 -5.31 -16.24
CA GLY A 43 -2.26 -6.39 -16.28
C GLY A 43 -2.08 -7.46 -15.19
N SER A 44 -0.84 -7.75 -14.81
CA SER A 44 -0.53 -8.71 -13.76
C SER A 44 -0.88 -8.22 -12.35
N LEU A 45 -1.10 -6.91 -12.13
CA LEU A 45 -1.51 -6.36 -10.83
C LEU A 45 -2.79 -7.02 -10.31
N ARG A 46 -3.78 -7.16 -11.18
CA ARG A 46 -5.05 -7.81 -10.82
C ARG A 46 -4.86 -9.25 -10.34
N GLN A 47 -3.99 -10.01 -11.01
CA GLN A 47 -3.70 -11.39 -10.63
C GLN A 47 -2.96 -11.45 -9.28
N MET A 48 -1.96 -10.60 -9.10
CA MET A 48 -1.21 -10.47 -7.85
C MET A 48 -2.14 -10.12 -6.68
N THR A 49 -2.99 -9.11 -6.84
CA THR A 49 -3.96 -8.67 -5.83
C THR A 49 -4.95 -9.78 -5.47
N ARG A 50 -5.52 -10.46 -6.46
CA ARG A 50 -6.44 -11.60 -6.23
C ARG A 50 -5.76 -12.72 -5.45
N LYS A 51 -4.52 -13.05 -5.78
CA LYS A 51 -3.75 -14.07 -5.07
C LYS A 51 -3.48 -13.66 -3.63
N LEU A 52 -3.05 -12.40 -3.41
CA LEU A 52 -2.84 -11.84 -2.08
C LEU A 52 -4.11 -11.92 -1.22
N HIS A 53 -5.25 -11.48 -1.75
CA HIS A 53 -6.54 -11.52 -1.05
C HIS A 53 -6.98 -12.96 -0.71
N SER A 54 -6.78 -13.90 -1.64
CA SER A 54 -7.09 -15.32 -1.41
C SER A 54 -6.25 -15.91 -0.28
N LEU A 55 -4.94 -15.64 -0.28
CA LEU A 55 -4.03 -16.11 0.76
C LEU A 55 -4.35 -15.48 2.11
N ALA A 56 -4.61 -14.17 2.13
CA ALA A 56 -4.97 -13.45 3.35
C ALA A 56 -6.29 -13.93 3.96
N THR A 57 -7.28 -14.27 3.12
CA THR A 57 -8.54 -14.88 3.59
C THR A 57 -8.30 -16.23 4.27
N LYS A 58 -7.47 -17.08 3.68
CA LYS A 58 -7.11 -18.39 4.27
C LYS A 58 -6.42 -18.21 5.61
N GLU A 59 -5.45 -17.31 5.68
CA GLU A 59 -4.71 -17.04 6.90
C GLU A 59 -5.58 -16.41 8.00
N LEU A 60 -6.46 -15.47 7.66
CA LEU A 60 -7.43 -14.91 8.60
C LEU A 60 -8.38 -15.97 9.16
N ASN A 61 -8.88 -16.87 8.32
CA ASN A 61 -9.74 -17.96 8.76
C ASN A 61 -8.99 -18.93 9.69
N ARG A 62 -7.74 -19.26 9.35
CA ARG A 62 -6.87 -20.09 10.19
C ARG A 62 -6.60 -19.42 11.55
N ALA A 63 -6.18 -18.18 11.56
CA ALA A 63 -5.79 -17.44 12.76
C ALA A 63 -6.98 -17.15 13.70
N SER A 64 -8.18 -16.95 13.15
CA SER A 64 -9.40 -16.69 13.94
C SER A 64 -10.18 -17.96 14.35
N GLY A 65 -9.78 -19.13 13.84
CA GLY A 65 -10.53 -20.37 14.06
C GLY A 65 -11.94 -20.41 13.44
N ILE A 66 -12.22 -19.50 12.50
CA ILE A 66 -13.53 -19.40 11.83
C ILE A 66 -13.35 -19.82 10.35
N PRO A 67 -13.62 -21.07 9.99
CA PRO A 67 -13.45 -21.54 8.62
C PRO A 67 -14.55 -21.01 7.69
N GLY A 68 -14.25 -20.96 6.42
CA GLY A 68 -15.25 -20.79 5.35
C GLY A 68 -15.70 -19.37 5.05
N ARG A 69 -15.15 -18.35 5.70
CA ARG A 69 -15.44 -16.97 5.29
C ARG A 69 -14.80 -16.71 3.92
N THR A 70 -15.59 -16.20 2.98
CA THR A 70 -15.15 -15.97 1.60
C THR A 70 -15.22 -14.52 1.12
N ARG A 71 -16.05 -13.69 1.78
CA ARG A 71 -16.26 -12.30 1.39
C ARG A 71 -15.64 -11.34 2.40
N LEU A 72 -14.30 -11.40 2.56
CA LEU A 72 -13.55 -10.52 3.46
C LEU A 72 -13.05 -9.26 2.77
N TRP A 73 -12.96 -9.28 1.45
CA TRP A 73 -12.43 -8.18 0.65
C TRP A 73 -13.57 -7.50 -0.11
N GLN A 74 -13.60 -6.16 0.01
CA GLN A 74 -14.42 -5.31 -0.83
C GLN A 74 -13.67 -5.00 -2.14
N ASN A 75 -14.31 -4.28 -3.05
CA ASN A 75 -13.68 -3.83 -4.28
C ASN A 75 -12.46 -2.96 -3.95
N TYR A 76 -11.37 -3.19 -4.67
CA TYR A 76 -10.21 -2.32 -4.61
C TYR A 76 -10.24 -1.31 -5.75
N ARG A 77 -9.50 -0.22 -5.58
CA ARG A 77 -9.35 0.83 -6.58
C ARG A 77 -7.93 0.81 -7.13
N GLU A 78 -7.81 0.87 -8.44
CA GLU A 78 -6.56 1.03 -9.16
C GLU A 78 -6.51 2.42 -9.80
N THR A 79 -5.34 3.06 -9.76
CA THR A 79 -5.08 4.30 -10.47
C THR A 79 -3.76 4.18 -11.22
N HIS A 80 -3.80 4.37 -12.53
CA HIS A 80 -2.60 4.43 -13.35
C HIS A 80 -1.98 5.83 -13.24
N LEU A 81 -0.78 5.91 -12.66
CA LEU A 81 -0.08 7.17 -12.43
C LEU A 81 0.80 7.48 -13.64
N THR A 82 0.39 8.48 -14.42
CA THR A 82 1.07 8.88 -15.66
C THR A 82 1.87 10.17 -15.54
N HIS A 83 1.68 10.93 -14.45
CA HIS A 83 2.36 12.20 -14.22
C HIS A 83 3.18 12.15 -12.94
N GLN A 84 4.39 12.71 -13.00
CA GLN A 84 5.30 12.77 -11.85
C GLN A 84 4.66 13.43 -10.62
N ARG A 85 3.91 14.51 -10.80
CA ARG A 85 3.22 15.19 -9.70
C ARG A 85 2.22 14.26 -9.00
N SER A 86 1.41 13.53 -9.77
CA SER A 86 0.44 12.57 -9.23
C SER A 86 1.12 11.42 -8.50
N TYR A 87 2.24 10.95 -9.03
CA TYR A 87 3.08 9.93 -8.40
C TYR A 87 3.64 10.39 -7.04
N LEU A 88 4.25 11.58 -7.00
CA LEU A 88 4.84 12.12 -5.75
C LEU A 88 3.76 12.42 -4.69
N ALA A 89 2.61 12.93 -5.10
CA ALA A 89 1.48 13.13 -4.21
C ALA A 89 0.95 11.78 -3.64
N ARG A 90 0.93 10.73 -4.45
CA ARG A 90 0.51 9.39 -4.01
C ARG A 90 1.52 8.76 -3.06
N LEU A 91 2.82 8.95 -3.28
CA LEU A 91 3.85 8.53 -2.31
C LEU A 91 3.64 9.21 -0.95
N HIS A 92 3.45 10.53 -0.96
CA HIS A 92 3.19 11.30 0.26
C HIS A 92 1.92 10.81 0.97
N TYR A 93 0.84 10.61 0.24
CA TYR A 93 -0.41 10.08 0.76
C TYR A 93 -0.23 8.73 1.47
N VAL A 94 0.44 7.77 0.82
CA VAL A 94 0.69 6.45 1.41
C VAL A 94 1.52 6.56 2.69
N HIS A 95 2.56 7.41 2.70
CA HIS A 95 3.41 7.61 3.87
C HIS A 95 2.72 8.34 5.03
N GLN A 96 1.73 9.17 4.75
CA GLN A 96 0.99 9.93 5.77
C GLN A 96 -0.34 9.28 6.16
N ASN A 97 -0.73 8.19 5.54
CA ASN A 97 -2.04 7.58 5.75
C ASN A 97 -2.26 7.16 7.22
N ALA A 98 -1.23 6.61 7.89
CA ALA A 98 -1.31 6.27 9.32
C ALA A 98 -1.47 7.51 10.24
N VAL A 99 -0.91 8.66 9.84
CA VAL A 99 -1.12 9.94 10.55
C VAL A 99 -2.54 10.45 10.30
N HIS A 100 -3.00 10.37 9.06
CA HIS A 100 -4.36 10.75 8.67
C HIS A 100 -5.41 9.98 9.49
N HIS A 101 -5.22 8.68 9.66
CA HIS A 101 -6.06 7.84 10.53
C HIS A 101 -5.77 7.98 12.04
N LYS A 102 -4.93 8.92 12.45
CA LYS A 102 -4.60 9.20 13.87
C LYS A 102 -4.01 7.98 14.62
N LEU A 103 -3.34 7.08 13.91
CA LEU A 103 -2.71 5.90 14.49
C LEU A 103 -1.32 6.17 15.03
N VAL A 104 -0.62 7.13 14.44
CA VAL A 104 0.70 7.62 14.85
C VAL A 104 0.79 9.12 14.61
N ALA A 105 1.72 9.80 15.31
CA ALA A 105 1.98 11.23 15.10
C ALA A 105 2.87 11.48 13.89
N VAL A 106 3.75 10.53 13.54
CA VAL A 106 4.70 10.62 12.43
C VAL A 106 4.58 9.35 11.58
N GLY A 107 4.48 9.50 10.27
CA GLY A 107 4.24 8.36 9.36
C GLY A 107 5.31 7.28 9.43
N SER A 108 6.57 7.65 9.68
CA SER A 108 7.69 6.69 9.84
C SER A 108 7.61 5.84 11.12
N ASP A 109 6.72 6.17 12.06
CA ASP A 109 6.51 5.37 13.27
C ASP A 109 5.52 4.22 13.06
N TRP A 110 4.81 4.22 11.92
CA TRP A 110 3.94 3.10 11.58
C TRP A 110 4.76 1.94 11.00
N LYS A 111 4.89 0.88 11.77
CA LYS A 111 5.74 -0.28 11.46
C LYS A 111 5.47 -0.88 10.06
N TRP A 112 4.22 -0.92 9.65
CA TRP A 112 3.78 -1.55 8.39
C TRP A 112 3.62 -0.53 7.26
N CYS A 113 4.54 0.43 7.19
CA CYS A 113 4.60 1.46 6.17
C CYS A 113 6.02 1.63 5.65
N SER A 114 6.15 1.92 4.37
CA SER A 114 7.44 2.19 3.72
C SER A 114 8.10 3.50 4.14
N ALA A 115 7.40 4.39 4.86
CA ALA A 115 7.90 5.73 5.21
C ALA A 115 9.26 5.71 5.93
N ALA A 116 9.46 4.78 6.87
CA ALA A 116 10.74 4.66 7.59
C ALA A 116 11.88 4.19 6.66
N ALA A 117 11.62 3.20 5.81
CA ALA A 117 12.59 2.71 4.84
C ALA A 117 12.92 3.77 3.79
N PHE A 118 11.91 4.48 3.29
CA PHE A 118 12.08 5.59 2.36
C PHE A 118 12.95 6.70 2.95
N LYS A 119 12.67 7.13 4.17
CA LYS A 119 13.44 8.17 4.88
C LYS A 119 14.92 7.80 5.06
N LYS A 120 15.24 6.51 5.17
CA LYS A 120 16.62 6.02 5.24
C LYS A 120 17.29 5.93 3.87
N ALA A 121 16.53 5.64 2.82
CA ALA A 121 17.04 5.39 1.47
C ALA A 121 17.29 6.65 0.66
N VAL A 122 16.59 7.75 0.96
CA VAL A 122 16.67 8.99 0.18
C VAL A 122 17.23 10.15 1.01
N SER A 123 17.67 11.21 0.32
CA SER A 123 18.18 12.43 1.00
C SER A 123 17.06 13.15 1.76
N PRO A 124 17.38 13.90 2.83
CA PRO A 124 16.42 14.76 3.52
C PRO A 124 15.73 15.78 2.59
N ALA A 125 16.42 16.23 1.54
CA ALA A 125 15.85 17.12 0.53
C ALA A 125 14.71 16.44 -0.24
N TRP A 126 14.86 15.17 -0.62
CA TRP A 126 13.81 14.38 -1.26
C TRP A 126 12.60 14.17 -0.35
N VAL A 127 12.83 13.85 0.92
CA VAL A 127 11.75 13.72 1.92
C VAL A 127 10.95 15.03 1.99
N ARG A 128 11.61 16.18 2.07
CA ARG A 128 10.94 17.48 2.08
C ARG A 128 10.18 17.76 0.79
N THR A 129 10.78 17.44 -0.35
CA THR A 129 10.13 17.62 -1.66
C THR A 129 8.83 16.82 -1.75
N ILE A 130 8.85 15.54 -1.41
CA ILE A 130 7.65 14.69 -1.44
C ILE A 130 6.61 15.19 -0.45
N SER A 131 7.01 15.58 0.76
CA SER A 131 6.13 16.11 1.80
C SER A 131 5.47 17.44 1.42
N SER A 132 5.96 18.15 0.39
CA SER A 132 5.35 19.38 -0.13
C SER A 132 4.14 19.14 -1.05
N PHE A 133 3.93 17.93 -1.53
CA PHE A 133 2.82 17.61 -2.44
C PHE A 133 1.52 17.38 -1.65
N ALA A 134 0.49 18.17 -1.97
CA ALA A 134 -0.84 17.99 -1.40
C ALA A 134 -1.48 16.69 -1.90
N TYR A 135 -2.20 16.00 -1.02
CA TYR A 135 -2.89 14.74 -1.30
C TYR A 135 -4.37 14.72 -0.85
N GLY A 136 -4.91 15.87 -0.43
CA GLY A 136 -6.30 15.95 0.05
C GLY A 136 -7.33 15.37 -0.94
N ASP A 137 -7.20 15.72 -2.22
CA ASP A 137 -8.07 15.20 -3.28
C ASP A 137 -7.95 13.67 -3.46
N ILE A 138 -6.81 13.09 -3.11
CA ILE A 138 -6.58 11.64 -3.16
C ILE A 138 -7.33 10.96 -2.02
N ALA A 139 -7.18 11.47 -0.81
CA ALA A 139 -7.88 10.96 0.37
C ALA A 139 -9.41 11.00 0.19
N GLU A 140 -9.93 12.10 -0.34
CA GLU A 140 -11.36 12.25 -0.65
C GLU A 140 -11.85 11.21 -1.67
N LYS A 141 -11.09 10.98 -2.75
CA LYS A 141 -11.44 10.00 -3.79
C LYS A 141 -11.33 8.55 -3.30
N ASP A 142 -10.41 8.28 -2.39
CA ASP A 142 -10.21 6.95 -1.83
C ASP A 142 -11.18 6.65 -0.66
N GLY A 143 -11.96 7.65 -0.22
CA GLY A 143 -12.97 7.49 0.84
C GLY A 143 -12.38 7.49 2.25
N ASP A 144 -11.16 8.00 2.41
CA ASP A 144 -10.43 8.02 3.68
C ASP A 144 -10.83 9.18 4.61
N ASN A 145 -11.88 9.91 4.25
CA ASN A 145 -12.36 11.07 5.02
C ASN A 145 -13.47 10.70 6.04
N GLU A 146 -13.74 9.40 6.27
CA GLU A 146 -14.72 8.94 7.26
C GLU A 146 -14.10 8.58 8.62
#